data_06356e68abcc893c62fb1381f810b686
#
_entry.id   06356e68abcc893c62fb1381f810b686
#
_cell.length_a   1.000
_cell.length_b   1.000
_cell.length_c   1.000
_cell.angle_alpha   90.00
_cell.angle_beta   90.00
_cell.angle_gamma   90.00
#
_symmetry.space_group_name_H-M   'P 1'
#
loop_
_entity.id
_entity.type
_entity.pdbx_description
1 polymer ?
#
loop_
_entity_poly.entity_id
_entity_poly.type
_entity_poly.pdbx_seq_one_letter_code
_entity_poly.pdbx_strand_id
1 'polypeptide(L)'
;MTGKTHLAVGVATALVIIRPDTLSNISLCIGAAVIGSVISDIDVKTSDSSNAVNKLLSIIVLFAIIEGYVNYKYGFNILNNILARSNMYQFISGLAILVVICIICKELPHRSFTHSILGVITFSLIIYYIYHDMMLPFAIAMSSHIVLDMLNKKSVLIWYPFKRGIAFNICKSDGIINNILCLMGLLICGGYLYYYFKII
;
A
#
# COMPACT_ATOMS: atom_id res chain seq x y z
N MET A 1 0.09 -4.73 13.80
CA MET A 1 0.24 -6.13 13.35
C MET A 1 1.57 -6.32 12.66
N THR A 2 1.93 -7.51 12.14
CA THR A 2 3.17 -7.66 11.39
C THR A 2 3.03 -7.07 9.99
N GLY A 3 4.13 -6.56 9.41
CA GLY A 3 4.10 -5.98 8.06
C GLY A 3 3.61 -6.96 6.98
N LYS A 4 3.87 -8.27 7.17
CA LYS A 4 3.36 -9.34 6.28
C LYS A 4 1.83 -9.40 6.27
N THR A 5 1.20 -9.24 7.45
CA THR A 5 -0.26 -9.24 7.59
C THR A 5 -0.88 -8.02 6.95
N HIS A 6 -0.31 -6.83 7.17
CA HIS A 6 -0.77 -5.60 6.52
C HIS A 6 -0.72 -5.72 4.99
N LEU A 7 0.36 -6.27 4.47
CA LEU A 7 0.53 -6.48 3.03
C LEU A 7 -0.48 -7.48 2.47
N ALA A 8 -0.61 -8.66 3.09
CA ALA A 8 -1.54 -9.69 2.63
C ALA A 8 -3.00 -9.23 2.65
N VAL A 9 -3.43 -8.61 3.76
CA VAL A 9 -4.81 -8.13 3.91
C VAL A 9 -5.06 -6.91 3.02
N GLY A 10 -4.10 -5.98 2.91
CA GLY A 10 -4.25 -4.80 2.05
C GLY A 10 -4.43 -5.15 0.59
N VAL A 11 -3.59 -6.06 0.05
CA VAL A 11 -3.72 -6.55 -1.33
C VAL A 11 -5.03 -7.31 -1.52
N ALA A 12 -5.38 -8.23 -0.59
CA ALA A 12 -6.64 -8.97 -0.65
C ALA A 12 -7.86 -8.05 -0.69
N THR A 13 -7.88 -7.04 0.19
CA THR A 13 -8.99 -6.08 0.28
C THR A 13 -9.11 -5.25 -1.01
N ALA A 14 -7.98 -4.79 -1.56
CA ALA A 14 -7.97 -4.06 -2.82
C ALA A 14 -8.49 -4.92 -3.98
N LEU A 15 -8.04 -6.17 -4.12
CA LEU A 15 -8.51 -7.08 -5.17
C LEU A 15 -10.01 -7.37 -5.07
N VAL A 16 -10.52 -7.63 -3.87
CA VAL A 16 -11.94 -7.95 -3.64
C VAL A 16 -12.85 -6.75 -3.92
N ILE A 17 -12.41 -5.54 -3.57
CA ILE A 17 -13.24 -4.33 -3.76
C ILE A 17 -13.17 -3.81 -5.19
N ILE A 18 -11.97 -3.73 -5.78
CA ILE A 18 -11.77 -3.18 -7.14
C ILE A 18 -12.20 -4.17 -8.21
N ARG A 19 -11.99 -5.48 -7.98
CA ARG A 19 -12.31 -6.57 -8.92
C ARG A 19 -11.73 -6.35 -10.32
N PRO A 20 -10.42 -6.16 -10.46
CA PRO A 20 -9.82 -5.89 -11.75
C PRO A 20 -9.98 -7.11 -12.69
N ASP A 21 -10.37 -6.86 -13.93
CA ASP A 21 -10.78 -7.86 -14.92
C ASP A 21 -9.70 -8.20 -15.96
N THR A 22 -8.63 -7.43 -16.03
CA THR A 22 -7.50 -7.67 -16.93
C THR A 22 -6.21 -7.89 -16.15
N LEU A 23 -5.25 -8.64 -16.72
CA LEU A 23 -3.97 -8.88 -16.08
C LEU A 23 -3.21 -7.56 -15.80
N SER A 24 -3.35 -6.59 -16.70
CA SER A 24 -2.79 -5.24 -16.53
C SER A 24 -3.39 -4.54 -15.29
N ASN A 25 -4.71 -4.55 -15.16
CA ASN A 25 -5.41 -3.95 -14.02
C ASN A 25 -5.14 -4.69 -12.71
N ILE A 26 -4.99 -6.03 -12.76
CA ILE A 26 -4.62 -6.86 -11.60
C ILE A 26 -3.22 -6.47 -11.10
N SER A 27 -2.23 -6.42 -12.00
CA SER A 27 -0.86 -6.07 -11.61
C SER A 27 -0.75 -4.65 -11.07
N LEU A 28 -1.45 -3.69 -11.69
CA LEU A 28 -1.54 -2.31 -11.22
C LEU A 28 -2.21 -2.22 -9.84
N CYS A 29 -3.32 -2.92 -9.65
CA CYS A 29 -4.04 -2.99 -8.37
C CYS A 29 -3.14 -3.57 -7.27
N ILE A 30 -2.46 -4.69 -7.54
CA ILE A 30 -1.52 -5.31 -6.58
C ILE A 30 -0.37 -4.35 -6.25
N GLY A 31 0.26 -3.74 -7.25
CA GLY A 31 1.38 -2.82 -7.06
C GLY A 31 0.99 -1.61 -6.20
N ALA A 32 -0.13 -0.97 -6.53
CA ALA A 32 -0.65 0.15 -5.76
C ALA A 32 -1.02 -0.25 -4.32
N ALA A 33 -1.65 -1.42 -4.13
CA ALA A 33 -2.03 -1.93 -2.82
C ALA A 33 -0.80 -2.30 -1.97
N VAL A 34 0.27 -2.85 -2.56
CA VAL A 34 1.53 -3.11 -1.86
C VAL A 34 2.12 -1.81 -1.32
N ILE A 35 2.20 -0.76 -2.15
CA ILE A 35 2.70 0.55 -1.73
C ILE A 35 1.82 1.12 -0.60
N GLY A 36 0.50 1.12 -0.76
CA GLY A 36 -0.45 1.62 0.24
C GLY A 36 -0.37 0.87 1.57
N SER A 37 -0.15 -0.45 1.53
CA SER A 37 -0.01 -1.28 2.75
C SER A 37 1.25 -0.98 3.55
N VAL A 38 2.31 -0.47 2.93
CA VAL A 38 3.62 -0.29 3.57
C VAL A 38 3.90 1.16 3.92
N ILE A 39 3.32 2.12 3.19
CA ILE A 39 3.65 3.53 3.33
C ILE A 39 3.28 4.09 4.71
N SER A 40 2.26 3.53 5.37
CA SER A 40 1.87 3.93 6.73
C SER A 40 2.99 3.70 7.74
N ASP A 41 3.80 2.64 7.57
CA ASP A 41 4.90 2.29 8.48
C ASP A 41 6.21 3.05 8.21
N ILE A 42 6.20 4.05 7.33
CA ILE A 42 7.41 4.82 7.00
C ILE A 42 7.93 5.66 8.18
N ASP A 43 7.05 5.95 9.13
CA ASP A 43 7.33 6.68 10.37
C ASP A 43 7.90 5.79 11.50
N VAL A 44 8.07 4.49 11.27
CA VAL A 44 8.66 3.57 12.26
C VAL A 44 10.15 3.85 12.42
N LYS A 45 10.53 4.41 13.55
CA LYS A 45 11.94 4.72 13.92
C LYS A 45 12.68 3.43 14.31
N THR A 46 12.87 2.50 13.41
CA THR A 46 13.83 1.41 13.60
C THR A 46 15.14 1.82 12.94
N SER A 47 16.05 2.23 13.77
CA SER A 47 17.52 2.34 13.64
C SER A 47 18.17 2.77 12.33
N ASP A 48 17.57 3.32 11.30
CA ASP A 48 18.30 4.01 10.24
C ASP A 48 17.33 4.66 9.23
N SER A 49 17.51 5.95 9.04
CA SER A 49 16.80 6.73 8.00
C SER A 49 16.97 6.14 6.59
N SER A 50 18.08 5.39 6.36
CA SER A 50 18.35 4.66 5.12
C SER A 50 17.40 3.47 4.91
N ASN A 51 17.01 2.76 5.97
CA ASN A 51 16.21 1.53 5.84
C ASN A 51 14.79 1.78 5.34
N ALA A 52 14.15 2.89 5.68
CA ALA A 52 12.81 3.17 5.19
C ALA A 52 12.82 3.64 3.72
N VAL A 53 13.81 4.44 3.32
CA VAL A 53 14.00 4.81 1.90
C VAL A 53 14.40 3.59 1.10
N ASN A 54 15.30 2.75 1.60
CA ASN A 54 15.71 1.51 0.97
C ASN A 54 14.53 0.53 0.83
N LYS A 55 13.67 0.44 1.84
CA LYS A 55 12.46 -0.39 1.78
C LYS A 55 11.47 0.12 0.72
N LEU A 56 11.23 1.42 0.65
CA LEU A 56 10.40 2.01 -0.40
C LEU A 56 11.01 1.79 -1.78
N LEU A 57 12.32 2.04 -1.94
CA LEU A 57 13.04 1.77 -3.17
C LEU A 57 12.99 0.29 -3.55
N SER A 58 13.17 -0.62 -2.59
CA SER A 58 13.08 -2.07 -2.84
C SER A 58 11.69 -2.47 -3.35
N ILE A 59 10.64 -1.88 -2.83
CA ILE A 59 9.26 -2.13 -3.28
C ILE A 59 9.05 -1.60 -4.71
N ILE A 60 9.54 -0.39 -5.00
CA ILE A 60 9.46 0.19 -6.35
C ILE A 60 10.25 -0.66 -7.36
N VAL A 61 11.47 -1.08 -6.99
CA VAL A 61 12.31 -1.94 -7.83
C VAL A 61 11.65 -3.30 -8.04
N LEU A 62 11.11 -3.92 -6.98
CA LEU A 62 10.41 -5.21 -7.09
C LEU A 62 9.19 -5.10 -8.00
N PHE A 63 8.41 -4.02 -7.87
CA PHE A 63 7.27 -3.76 -8.74
C PHE A 63 7.71 -3.59 -10.20
N ALA A 64 8.79 -2.82 -10.46
CA ALA A 64 9.33 -2.64 -11.80
C ALA A 64 9.85 -3.96 -12.41
N ILE A 65 10.46 -4.84 -11.60
CA ILE A 65 10.92 -6.17 -12.05
C ILE A 65 9.74 -7.07 -12.42
N ILE A 66 8.71 -7.12 -11.55
CA ILE A 66 7.50 -7.92 -11.79
C ILE A 66 6.81 -7.42 -13.05
N GLU A 67 6.68 -6.12 -13.20
CA GLU A 67 6.07 -5.48 -14.36
C GLU A 67 6.87 -5.74 -15.64
N GLY A 68 8.20 -5.64 -15.58
CA GLY A 68 9.08 -5.99 -16.70
C GLY A 68 8.95 -7.46 -17.11
N TYR A 69 8.84 -8.40 -16.15
CA TYR A 69 8.60 -9.81 -16.43
C TYR A 69 7.23 -10.06 -17.07
N VAL A 70 6.17 -9.45 -16.54
CA VAL A 70 4.81 -9.54 -17.07
C VAL A 70 4.75 -8.99 -18.49
N ASN A 71 5.41 -7.85 -18.74
CA ASN A 71 5.52 -7.28 -20.07
C ASN A 71 6.25 -8.20 -21.04
N TYR A 72 7.40 -8.75 -20.65
CA TYR A 72 8.18 -9.68 -21.48
C TYR A 72 7.40 -10.94 -21.84
N LYS A 73 6.70 -11.55 -20.88
CA LYS A 73 6.00 -12.82 -21.06
C LYS A 73 4.64 -12.69 -21.76
N TYR A 74 3.93 -11.60 -21.50
CA TYR A 74 2.54 -11.42 -21.94
C TYR A 74 2.32 -10.21 -22.86
N GLY A 75 3.35 -9.44 -23.17
CA GLY A 75 3.26 -8.26 -24.05
C GLY A 75 2.51 -7.07 -23.45
N PHE A 76 2.32 -7.02 -22.14
CA PHE A 76 1.63 -5.93 -21.46
C PHE A 76 2.58 -4.77 -21.17
N ASN A 77 2.37 -3.63 -21.81
CA ASN A 77 3.17 -2.41 -21.64
C ASN A 77 2.57 -1.52 -20.54
N ILE A 78 2.46 -2.00 -19.29
CA ILE A 78 1.87 -1.21 -18.19
C ILE A 78 2.69 0.06 -17.93
N LEU A 79 4.02 -0.08 -17.83
CA LEU A 79 4.91 1.06 -17.60
C LEU A 79 4.85 2.05 -18.75
N ASN A 80 4.85 1.57 -20.00
CA ASN A 80 4.69 2.44 -21.17
C ASN A 80 3.31 3.12 -21.20
N ASN A 81 2.25 2.43 -20.76
CA ASN A 81 0.92 3.01 -20.66
C ASN A 81 0.84 4.06 -19.55
N ILE A 82 1.51 3.83 -18.41
CA ILE A 82 1.64 4.82 -17.34
C ILE A 82 2.40 6.06 -17.86
N LEU A 83 3.54 5.85 -18.51
CA LEU A 83 4.36 6.94 -19.06
C LEU A 83 3.69 7.66 -20.24
N ALA A 84 2.89 6.98 -21.05
CA ALA A 84 2.15 7.57 -22.15
C ALA A 84 0.90 8.34 -21.70
N ARG A 85 0.25 7.91 -20.62
CA ARG A 85 -0.93 8.58 -20.05
C ARG A 85 -0.58 9.69 -19.07
N SER A 86 0.53 9.55 -18.32
CA SER A 86 1.05 10.62 -17.47
C SER A 86 2.05 11.45 -18.26
N ASN A 87 1.94 12.78 -18.20
CA ASN A 87 3.02 13.64 -18.64
C ASN A 87 4.27 13.29 -17.80
N MET A 88 5.43 13.04 -18.42
CA MET A 88 6.68 12.70 -17.74
C MET A 88 7.01 13.70 -16.60
N TYR A 89 6.73 14.97 -16.82
CA TYR A 89 6.86 16.02 -15.80
C TYR A 89 5.97 15.75 -14.59
N GLN A 90 4.71 15.36 -14.81
CA GLN A 90 3.73 15.04 -13.76
C GLN A 90 4.17 13.83 -12.94
N PHE A 91 4.68 12.80 -13.62
CA PHE A 91 5.19 11.59 -12.96
C PHE A 91 6.41 11.91 -12.07
N ILE A 92 7.42 12.61 -12.61
CA ILE A 92 8.64 12.96 -11.86
C ILE A 92 8.33 13.90 -10.69
N SER A 93 7.53 14.96 -10.93
CA SER A 93 7.15 15.89 -9.86
C SER A 93 6.32 15.24 -8.78
N GLY A 94 5.41 14.32 -9.13
CA GLY A 94 4.63 13.55 -8.17
C GLY A 94 5.49 12.64 -7.31
N LEU A 95 6.47 11.94 -7.88
CA LEU A 95 7.44 11.16 -7.13
C LEU A 95 8.29 12.04 -6.19
N ALA A 96 8.73 13.20 -6.65
CA ALA A 96 9.48 14.13 -5.81
C ALA A 96 8.65 14.61 -4.62
N ILE A 97 7.38 14.96 -4.83
CA ILE A 97 6.44 15.33 -3.75
C ILE A 97 6.26 14.17 -2.77
N LEU A 98 6.07 12.94 -3.28
CA LEU A 98 5.92 11.75 -2.44
C LEU A 98 7.14 11.55 -1.54
N VAL A 99 8.35 11.65 -2.10
CA VAL A 99 9.60 11.51 -1.34
C VAL A 99 9.72 12.58 -0.27
N VAL A 100 9.44 13.85 -0.60
CA VAL A 100 9.50 14.96 0.38
C VAL A 100 8.53 14.72 1.52
N ILE A 101 7.28 14.32 1.24
CA ILE A 101 6.29 14.03 2.28
C ILE A 101 6.71 12.83 3.12
N CYS A 102 7.26 11.78 2.52
CA CYS A 102 7.80 10.64 3.25
C CYS A 102 8.93 11.04 4.21
N ILE A 103 9.82 11.95 3.81
CA ILE A 103 10.89 12.48 4.67
C ILE A 103 10.29 13.26 5.86
N ILE A 104 9.30 14.11 5.61
CA ILE A 104 8.60 14.85 6.67
C ILE A 104 7.91 13.89 7.63
N CYS A 105 7.22 12.87 7.12
CA CYS A 105 6.51 11.89 7.95
C CYS A 105 7.42 11.09 8.89
N LYS A 106 8.70 10.88 8.55
CA LYS A 106 9.68 10.21 9.42
C LYS A 106 9.95 10.97 10.72
N GLU A 107 9.83 12.29 10.70
CA GLU A 107 10.04 13.13 11.87
C GLU A 107 8.80 13.20 12.77
N LEU A 108 7.64 12.75 12.28
CA LEU A 108 6.40 12.73 13.03
C LEU A 108 6.33 11.52 13.97
N PRO A 109 5.55 11.62 15.08
CA PRO A 109 5.33 10.49 15.97
C PRO A 109 4.68 9.32 15.23
N HIS A 110 5.17 8.10 15.49
CA HIS A 110 4.57 6.89 14.95
C HIS A 110 3.07 6.77 15.31
N ARG A 111 2.25 6.32 14.36
CA ARG A 111 0.78 6.22 14.45
C ARG A 111 0.06 7.55 14.55
N SER A 112 0.66 8.62 14.02
CA SER A 112 0.04 9.94 13.94
C SER A 112 -0.48 10.23 12.52
N PHE A 113 0.17 11.09 11.78
CA PHE A 113 -0.27 11.53 10.45
C PHE A 113 -0.42 10.39 9.45
N THR A 114 0.58 9.51 9.34
CA THR A 114 0.58 8.38 8.38
C THR A 114 -0.52 7.37 8.65
N HIS A 115 -1.04 7.31 9.87
CA HIS A 115 -2.14 6.43 10.30
C HIS A 115 -3.45 7.20 10.53
N SER A 116 -3.65 8.32 9.85
CA SER A 116 -4.85 9.15 9.97
C SER A 116 -5.64 9.24 8.66
N ILE A 117 -6.89 9.66 8.77
CA ILE A 117 -7.71 9.98 7.58
C ILE A 117 -7.03 11.05 6.74
N LEU A 118 -6.44 12.07 7.38
CA LEU A 118 -5.71 13.12 6.68
C LEU A 118 -4.52 12.55 5.90
N GLY A 119 -3.78 11.60 6.49
CA GLY A 119 -2.68 10.90 5.81
C GLY A 119 -3.17 10.11 4.60
N VAL A 120 -4.26 9.33 4.75
CA VAL A 120 -4.86 8.58 3.62
C VAL A 120 -5.22 9.52 2.48
N ILE A 121 -5.90 10.63 2.76
CA ILE A 121 -6.30 11.61 1.74
C ILE A 121 -5.07 12.21 1.06
N THR A 122 -4.08 12.66 1.84
CA THR A 122 -2.88 13.32 1.31
C THR A 122 -2.09 12.38 0.40
N PHE A 123 -1.78 11.16 0.85
CA PHE A 123 -1.05 10.19 0.04
C PHE A 123 -1.86 9.75 -1.18
N SER A 124 -3.17 9.54 -1.04
CA SER A 124 -4.04 9.15 -2.17
C SER A 124 -4.09 10.24 -3.24
N LEU A 125 -4.13 11.52 -2.87
CA LEU A 125 -4.08 12.63 -3.83
C LEU A 125 -2.74 12.71 -4.56
N ILE A 126 -1.63 12.42 -3.89
CA ILE A 126 -0.30 12.36 -4.53
C ILE A 126 -0.25 11.19 -5.53
N ILE A 127 -0.75 10.02 -5.14
CA ILE A 127 -0.81 8.86 -6.02
C ILE A 127 -1.76 9.13 -7.20
N TYR A 128 -2.91 9.79 -6.98
CA TYR A 128 -3.79 10.25 -8.03
C TYR A 128 -3.07 11.16 -9.04
N TYR A 129 -2.27 12.11 -8.53
CA TYR A 129 -1.49 13.01 -9.37
C TYR A 129 -0.42 12.26 -10.17
N ILE A 130 0.24 11.24 -9.59
CA ILE A 130 1.22 10.39 -10.28
C ILE A 130 0.53 9.53 -11.35
N TYR A 131 -0.51 8.81 -10.96
CA TYR A 131 -1.29 7.95 -11.86
C TYR A 131 -2.68 7.66 -11.27
N HIS A 132 -3.71 8.16 -11.93
CA HIS A 132 -5.11 8.13 -11.49
C HIS A 132 -5.59 6.74 -11.05
N ASP A 133 -5.33 5.71 -11.87
CA ASP A 133 -5.90 4.37 -11.64
C ASP A 133 -5.28 3.64 -10.43
N MET A 134 -4.14 4.13 -9.92
CA MET A 134 -3.50 3.62 -8.70
C MET A 134 -4.12 4.15 -7.40
N MET A 135 -4.88 5.25 -7.45
CA MET A 135 -5.38 5.92 -6.26
C MET A 135 -6.29 5.04 -5.41
N LEU A 136 -7.30 4.42 -6.01
CA LEU A 136 -8.28 3.64 -5.27
C LEU A 136 -7.69 2.39 -4.60
N PRO A 137 -6.96 1.50 -5.32
CA PRO A 137 -6.35 0.34 -4.67
C PRO A 137 -5.32 0.75 -3.60
N PHE A 138 -4.58 1.83 -3.80
CA PHE A 138 -3.69 2.39 -2.79
C PHE A 138 -4.44 2.85 -1.54
N ALA A 139 -5.50 3.67 -1.71
CA ALA A 139 -6.31 4.20 -0.60
C ALA A 139 -6.98 3.09 0.21
N ILE A 140 -7.51 2.06 -0.47
CA ILE A 140 -8.12 0.89 0.17
C ILE A 140 -7.09 0.14 1.02
N ALA A 141 -5.92 -0.15 0.46
CA ALA A 141 -4.87 -0.87 1.16
C ALA A 141 -4.31 -0.08 2.35
N MET A 142 -4.08 1.23 2.20
CA MET A 142 -3.65 2.11 3.28
C MET A 142 -4.72 2.20 4.39
N SER A 143 -6.00 2.29 4.03
CA SER A 143 -7.11 2.28 4.99
C SER A 143 -7.21 0.96 5.74
N SER A 144 -7.04 -0.18 5.05
CA SER A 144 -7.03 -1.51 5.68
C SER A 144 -5.88 -1.65 6.68
N HIS A 145 -4.70 -1.09 6.38
CA HIS A 145 -3.57 -1.04 7.32
C HIS A 145 -3.96 -0.33 8.62
N ILE A 146 -4.56 0.85 8.53
CA ILE A 146 -5.00 1.64 9.69
C ILE A 146 -6.02 0.86 10.52
N VAL A 147 -7.02 0.24 9.87
CA VAL A 147 -8.03 -0.58 10.54
C VAL A 147 -7.38 -1.74 11.30
N LEU A 148 -6.46 -2.46 10.67
CA LEU A 148 -5.72 -3.54 11.32
C LEU A 148 -4.91 -3.05 12.53
N ASP A 149 -4.34 -1.85 12.43
CA ASP A 149 -3.57 -1.28 13.54
C ASP A 149 -4.45 -0.79 14.70
N MET A 150 -5.69 -0.41 14.42
CA MET A 150 -6.69 -0.11 15.47
C MET A 150 -7.07 -1.36 16.29
N LEU A 151 -6.95 -2.59 15.73
CA LEU A 151 -7.20 -3.83 16.47
C LEU A 151 -6.10 -4.12 17.51
N ASN A 152 -4.93 -3.49 17.38
CA ASN A 152 -3.81 -3.63 18.31
C ASN A 152 -4.07 -2.89 19.64
N LYS A 153 -3.14 -3.11 20.59
CA LYS A 153 -3.16 -2.44 21.90
C LYS A 153 -2.72 -0.98 21.87
N LYS A 154 -1.88 -0.59 20.91
CA LYS A 154 -1.39 0.79 20.77
C LYS A 154 -2.40 1.61 19.98
N SER A 155 -2.79 2.77 20.50
CA SER A 155 -3.75 3.66 19.86
C SER A 155 -3.21 4.29 18.57
N VAL A 156 -4.12 4.54 17.65
CA VAL A 156 -3.91 5.20 16.36
C VAL A 156 -4.60 6.56 16.38
N LEU A 157 -3.93 7.63 15.98
CA LEU A 157 -4.48 8.98 15.92
C LEU A 157 -5.26 9.21 14.61
N ILE A 158 -6.38 8.48 14.43
CA ILE A 158 -7.16 8.50 13.19
C ILE A 158 -7.62 9.92 12.80
N TRP A 159 -7.88 10.78 13.80
CA TRP A 159 -8.33 12.16 13.64
C TRP A 159 -7.19 13.17 13.75
N TYR A 160 -5.96 12.80 13.40
CA TYR A 160 -4.86 13.75 13.40
C TYR A 160 -5.26 15.07 12.69
N PRO A 161 -4.94 16.28 13.25
CA PRO A 161 -4.00 16.55 14.34
C PRO A 161 -4.57 16.44 15.76
N PHE A 162 -5.81 16.02 15.95
CA PHE A 162 -6.40 15.84 17.28
C PHE A 162 -5.72 14.65 18.00
N LYS A 163 -5.33 14.86 19.26
CA LYS A 163 -4.57 13.88 20.05
C LYS A 163 -5.44 12.76 20.65
N ARG A 164 -6.63 12.50 20.11
CA ARG A 164 -7.49 11.37 20.54
C ARG A 164 -7.15 10.14 19.74
N GLY A 165 -6.53 9.16 20.40
CA GLY A 165 -6.20 7.88 19.80
C GLY A 165 -7.29 6.85 20.02
N ILE A 166 -7.50 5.94 19.05
CA ILE A 166 -8.43 4.81 19.11
C ILE A 166 -7.62 3.52 19.10
N ALA A 167 -7.95 2.58 20.00
CA ALA A 167 -7.43 1.21 20.03
C ALA A 167 -8.53 0.28 20.57
N PHE A 168 -8.78 -0.81 19.83
CA PHE A 168 -9.79 -1.81 20.25
C PHE A 168 -9.22 -2.86 21.19
N ASN A 169 -7.91 -2.99 21.33
CA ASN A 169 -7.23 -3.95 22.22
C ASN A 169 -7.60 -5.43 21.98
N ILE A 170 -8.00 -5.80 20.76
CA ILE A 170 -8.51 -7.15 20.45
C ILE A 170 -7.37 -8.14 20.28
N CYS A 171 -6.22 -7.73 19.72
CA CYS A 171 -5.14 -8.66 19.39
C CYS A 171 -3.74 -8.11 19.75
N LYS A 172 -2.79 -9.06 19.85
CA LYS A 172 -1.36 -8.76 19.91
C LYS A 172 -0.78 -8.74 18.49
N SER A 173 0.27 -7.95 18.29
CA SER A 173 0.89 -7.77 16.96
C SER A 173 1.40 -9.04 16.31
N ASP A 174 1.79 -10.04 17.13
CA ASP A 174 2.35 -11.34 16.74
C ASP A 174 1.51 -12.53 17.21
N GLY A 175 0.25 -12.29 17.60
CA GLY A 175 -0.65 -13.30 18.13
C GLY A 175 -1.29 -14.17 17.03
N ILE A 176 -2.08 -15.17 17.48
CA ILE A 176 -2.79 -16.12 16.59
C ILE A 176 -3.70 -15.39 15.60
N ILE A 177 -4.41 -14.35 16.05
CA ILE A 177 -5.29 -13.53 15.20
C ILE A 177 -4.52 -12.91 14.04
N ASN A 178 -3.31 -12.40 14.31
CA ASN A 178 -2.44 -11.86 13.24
C ASN A 178 -2.12 -12.92 12.18
N ASN A 179 -1.79 -14.14 12.60
CA ASN A 179 -1.44 -15.23 11.68
C ASN A 179 -2.66 -15.71 10.87
N ILE A 180 -3.84 -15.77 11.50
CA ILE A 180 -5.09 -16.10 10.80
C ILE A 180 -5.41 -15.05 9.74
N LEU A 181 -5.34 -13.76 10.06
CA LEU A 181 -5.58 -12.67 9.10
C LEU A 181 -4.59 -12.68 7.95
N CYS A 182 -3.31 -12.97 8.23
CA CYS A 182 -2.29 -13.12 7.20
C CYS A 182 -2.63 -14.28 6.25
N LEU A 183 -2.97 -15.44 6.80
CA LEU A 183 -3.34 -16.62 6.02
C LEU A 183 -4.60 -16.36 5.18
N MET A 184 -5.63 -15.78 5.76
CA MET A 184 -6.86 -15.41 5.04
C MET A 184 -6.57 -14.45 3.89
N GLY A 185 -5.74 -13.41 4.12
CA GLY A 185 -5.33 -12.49 3.06
C GLY A 185 -4.63 -13.20 1.90
N LEU A 186 -3.69 -14.11 2.21
CA LEU A 186 -2.98 -14.90 1.19
C LEU A 186 -3.91 -15.85 0.44
N LEU A 187 -4.86 -16.51 1.11
CA LEU A 187 -5.84 -17.40 0.48
C LEU A 187 -6.78 -16.62 -0.45
N ILE A 188 -7.21 -15.42 -0.06
CA ILE A 188 -8.04 -14.56 -0.91
C ILE A 188 -7.26 -14.14 -2.16
N CYS A 189 -6.01 -13.70 -2.00
CA CYS A 189 -5.16 -13.32 -3.13
C CYS A 189 -4.95 -14.51 -4.09
N GLY A 190 -4.59 -15.68 -3.54
CA GLY A 190 -4.37 -16.89 -4.34
C GLY A 190 -5.65 -17.37 -5.04
N GLY A 191 -6.78 -17.35 -4.33
CA GLY A 191 -8.10 -17.69 -4.87
C GLY A 191 -8.54 -16.76 -5.99
N TYR A 192 -8.30 -15.44 -5.83
CA TYR A 192 -8.59 -14.44 -6.85
C TYR A 192 -7.79 -14.69 -8.13
N LEU A 193 -6.47 -14.88 -7.99
CA LEU A 193 -5.60 -15.17 -9.14
C LEU A 193 -5.94 -16.51 -9.80
N TYR A 194 -6.20 -17.55 -9.01
CA TYR A 194 -6.63 -18.86 -9.54
C TYR A 194 -7.92 -18.74 -10.34
N TYR A 195 -8.92 -18.04 -9.80
CA TYR A 195 -10.20 -17.80 -10.49
C TYR A 195 -10.00 -17.06 -11.81
N TYR A 196 -9.17 -16.01 -11.80
CA TYR A 196 -8.85 -15.24 -12.99
C TYR A 196 -8.20 -16.11 -14.08
N PHE A 197 -7.16 -16.90 -13.74
CA PHE A 197 -6.46 -17.75 -14.70
C PHE A 197 -7.28 -18.97 -15.17
N LYS A 198 -8.35 -19.34 -14.48
CA LYS A 198 -9.24 -20.43 -14.90
C LYS A 198 -10.27 -19.96 -15.93
N ILE A 199 -10.59 -18.67 -15.97
CA ILE A 199 -11.60 -18.10 -16.88
C ILE A 199 -11.01 -17.66 -18.22
N ILE A 200 -9.71 -17.38 -18.25
CA ILE A 200 -8.96 -17.10 -19.48
C ILE A 200 -8.51 -18.40 -20.12
#